data_953112d87c9763008f25c757f34593d7
#
_entry.id   953112d87c9763008f25c757f34593d7
#
_cell.length_a   1.000
_cell.length_b   1.000
_cell.length_c   1.000
_cell.angle_alpha   90.00
_cell.angle_beta   90.00
_cell.angle_gamma   90.00
#
_symmetry.space_group_name_H-M   'P 1'
#
loop_
_entity.id
_entity.type
_entity.pdbx_description
1 polymer ?
#
loop_
_entity_poly.entity_id
_entity_poly.type
_entity_poly.pdbx_seq_one_letter_code
_entity_poly.pdbx_strand_id
1 'polypeptide(L)'
;MPDYETLRANLERRGFDVTYFETAAQAADYLDRKLDGQTVCHGGALTLTEMGLPERLSSHAAVFSHWSGGTFQQAAAAPIYLTSVNALAETGELVNIDGTGNRVASTLFGHEEVYFIVGANKIAPDYDSALWRARNIASPRNARRLHK
;
A
#
# COMPACT_ATOMS: atom_id res chain seq x y z
N MET A 1 3.47 14.68 -15.47
CA MET A 1 3.54 14.94 -14.02
C MET A 1 2.16 14.85 -13.43
N PRO A 2 1.96 14.07 -12.37
CA PRO A 2 0.66 14.05 -11.69
C PRO A 2 0.34 15.43 -11.06
N ASP A 3 -0.93 15.76 -11.03
CA ASP A 3 -1.41 16.93 -10.29
C ASP A 3 -1.67 16.52 -8.84
N TYR A 4 -0.66 16.72 -7.99
CA TYR A 4 -0.72 16.28 -6.59
C TYR A 4 -1.75 17.07 -5.77
N GLU A 5 -1.98 18.33 -6.08
CA GLU A 5 -2.97 19.14 -5.36
C GLU A 5 -4.38 18.63 -5.63
N THR A 6 -4.70 18.36 -6.89
CA THR A 6 -5.99 17.80 -7.28
C THR A 6 -6.18 16.41 -6.70
N LEU A 7 -5.17 15.56 -6.78
CA LEU A 7 -5.20 14.22 -6.22
C LEU A 7 -5.45 14.27 -4.70
N ARG A 8 -4.71 15.10 -3.98
CA ARG A 8 -4.86 15.26 -2.54
C ARG A 8 -6.27 15.69 -2.17
N ALA A 9 -6.80 16.70 -2.86
CA ALA A 9 -8.15 17.20 -2.60
C ALA A 9 -9.20 16.10 -2.83
N ASN A 10 -9.06 15.33 -3.89
CA ASN A 10 -9.97 14.24 -4.20
C ASN A 10 -9.91 13.11 -3.16
N LEU A 11 -8.73 12.76 -2.69
CA LEU A 11 -8.56 11.75 -1.65
C LEU A 11 -9.10 12.23 -0.30
N GLU A 12 -8.79 13.45 0.10
CA GLU A 12 -9.28 14.02 1.36
C GLU A 12 -10.82 14.11 1.37
N ARG A 13 -11.42 14.42 0.24
CA ARG A 13 -12.88 14.43 0.10
C ARG A 13 -13.50 13.05 0.31
N ARG A 14 -12.74 11.98 0.06
CA ARG A 14 -13.15 10.59 0.29
C ARG A 14 -12.80 10.09 1.70
N GLY A 15 -12.25 10.94 2.55
CA GLY A 15 -11.95 10.61 3.94
C GLY A 15 -10.53 10.11 4.21
N PHE A 16 -9.63 10.20 3.23
CA PHE A 16 -8.22 9.84 3.43
C PHE A 16 -7.42 11.00 4.03
N ASP A 17 -6.49 10.67 4.91
CA ASP A 17 -5.42 11.59 5.31
C ASP A 17 -4.26 11.40 4.34
N VAL A 18 -3.77 12.47 3.75
CA VAL A 18 -2.79 12.40 2.67
C VAL A 18 -1.51 13.14 3.06
N THR A 19 -0.38 12.47 2.91
CA THR A 19 0.94 13.06 3.09
C THR A 19 1.77 12.79 1.83
N TYR A 20 2.43 13.82 1.33
CA TYR A 20 3.31 13.75 0.17
C TYR A 20 4.77 13.81 0.59
N PHE A 21 5.59 12.96 0.01
CA PHE A 21 7.04 12.97 0.17
C PHE A 21 7.71 13.00 -1.21
N GLU A 22 8.80 13.73 -1.33
CA GLU A 22 9.53 13.80 -2.59
C GLU A 22 10.26 12.51 -2.91
N THR A 23 10.69 11.77 -1.87
CA THR A 23 11.44 10.52 -2.04
C THR A 23 10.86 9.40 -1.20
N ALA A 24 11.08 8.17 -1.64
CA ALA A 24 10.71 6.98 -0.87
C ALA A 24 11.44 6.91 0.49
N ALA A 25 12.68 7.40 0.55
CA ALA A 25 13.44 7.44 1.78
C ALA A 25 12.78 8.33 2.85
N GLN A 26 12.26 9.49 2.44
CA GLN A 26 11.53 10.38 3.36
C GLN A 26 10.26 9.73 3.88
N ALA A 27 9.51 9.06 3.03
CA ALA A 27 8.31 8.34 3.42
C ALA A 27 8.64 7.19 4.39
N ALA A 28 9.71 6.44 4.11
CA ALA A 28 10.16 5.36 4.98
C ALA A 28 10.57 5.87 6.36
N ASP A 29 11.32 6.98 6.42
CA ASP A 29 11.72 7.60 7.68
C ASP A 29 10.52 8.04 8.51
N TYR A 30 9.53 8.64 7.87
CA TYR A 30 8.31 9.08 8.53
C TYR A 30 7.55 7.91 9.15
N LEU A 31 7.35 6.83 8.38
CA LEU A 31 6.62 5.65 8.84
C LEU A 31 7.39 4.87 9.90
N ASP A 32 8.72 4.79 9.76
CA ASP A 32 9.58 4.12 10.73
C ASP A 32 9.45 4.76 12.12
N ARG A 33 9.36 6.07 12.18
CA ARG A 33 9.13 6.80 13.44
C ARG A 33 7.68 6.69 13.93
N LYS A 34 6.72 6.86 13.03
CA LYS A 34 5.29 6.87 13.38
C LYS A 34 4.82 5.53 13.92
N LEU A 35 5.35 4.44 13.39
CA LEU A 35 4.93 3.09 13.72
C LEU A 35 5.82 2.39 14.76
N ASP A 36 6.68 3.15 15.42
CA ASP A 36 7.56 2.61 16.47
C ASP A 36 6.73 1.95 17.58
N GLY A 37 7.13 0.73 17.95
CA GLY A 37 6.47 -0.05 19.00
C GLY A 37 5.07 -0.56 18.64
N GLN A 38 4.61 -0.37 17.42
CA GLN A 38 3.29 -0.80 16.98
C GLN A 38 3.29 -2.25 16.49
N THR A 39 2.11 -2.84 16.34
CA THR A 39 1.92 -4.13 15.69
C THR A 39 1.36 -3.90 14.29
N VAL A 40 2.09 -4.37 13.29
CA VAL A 40 1.87 -4.05 11.88
C VAL A 40 1.77 -5.32 11.06
N CYS A 41 0.80 -5.36 10.15
CA CYS A 41 0.71 -6.38 9.12
C CYS A 41 0.95 -5.77 7.75
N HIS A 42 1.55 -6.52 6.84
CA HIS A 42 1.64 -6.12 5.43
C HIS A 42 1.40 -7.31 4.50
N GLY A 43 0.98 -7.00 3.28
CA GLY A 43 0.87 -8.00 2.21
C GLY A 43 2.14 -8.04 1.36
N GLY A 44 2.04 -8.61 0.17
CA GLY A 44 3.16 -8.78 -0.76
C GLY A 44 3.42 -7.57 -1.66
N ALA A 45 3.22 -6.35 -1.19
CA ALA A 45 3.42 -5.15 -2.01
C ALA A 45 4.90 -4.90 -2.30
N LEU A 46 5.26 -4.89 -3.57
CA LEU A 46 6.64 -4.66 -4.01
C LEU A 46 7.17 -3.30 -3.56
N THR A 47 6.32 -2.27 -3.56
CA THR A 47 6.69 -0.92 -3.08
C THR A 47 7.28 -0.96 -1.68
N LEU A 48 6.68 -1.70 -0.76
CA LEU A 48 7.18 -1.82 0.62
C LEU A 48 8.53 -2.53 0.67
N THR A 49 8.68 -3.58 -0.14
CA THR A 49 9.93 -4.34 -0.23
C THR A 49 11.07 -3.47 -0.76
N GLU A 50 10.81 -2.72 -1.81
CA GLU A 50 11.80 -1.81 -2.42
C GLU A 50 12.23 -0.68 -1.47
N MET A 51 11.32 -0.23 -0.60
CA MET A 51 11.65 0.76 0.43
C MET A 51 12.43 0.20 1.60
N GLY A 52 12.49 -1.13 1.75
CA GLY A 52 13.09 -1.79 2.90
C GLY A 52 12.33 -1.52 4.21
N LEU A 53 11.08 -1.10 4.12
CA LEU A 53 10.29 -0.68 5.28
C LEU A 53 9.98 -1.82 6.25
N PRO A 54 9.56 -3.02 5.79
CA PRO A 54 9.31 -4.12 6.72
C PRO A 54 10.53 -4.50 7.57
N GLU A 55 11.71 -4.56 6.98
CA GLU A 55 12.95 -4.87 7.70
C GLU A 55 13.29 -3.81 8.74
N ARG A 56 13.14 -2.53 8.38
CA ARG A 56 13.38 -1.42 9.32
C ARG A 56 12.44 -1.50 10.50
N LEU A 57 11.16 -1.70 10.26
CA LEU A 57 10.15 -1.79 11.32
C LEU A 57 10.37 -3.01 12.21
N SER A 58 10.86 -4.12 11.68
CA SER A 58 11.09 -5.35 12.44
C SER A 58 12.07 -5.17 13.59
N SER A 59 12.93 -4.15 13.55
CA SER A 59 13.90 -3.89 14.62
C SER A 59 13.28 -3.24 15.86
N HIS A 60 12.08 -2.63 15.75
CA HIS A 60 11.46 -1.90 16.87
C HIS A 60 9.92 -1.97 16.89
N ALA A 61 9.32 -2.79 16.04
CA ALA A 61 7.88 -3.02 15.97
C ALA A 61 7.61 -4.51 15.73
N ALA A 62 6.42 -4.97 16.06
CA ALA A 62 5.99 -6.33 15.74
C ALA A 62 5.43 -6.35 14.32
N VAL A 63 6.09 -7.05 13.40
CA VAL A 63 5.73 -7.06 11.98
C VAL A 63 5.31 -8.46 11.54
N PHE A 64 4.10 -8.56 10.98
CA PHE A 64 3.56 -9.79 10.43
C PHE A 64 3.29 -9.62 8.93
N SER A 65 3.41 -10.71 8.20
CA SER A 65 3.15 -10.72 6.75
C SER A 65 2.11 -11.80 6.44
N HIS A 66 1.30 -11.57 5.41
CA HIS A 66 0.40 -12.61 4.90
C HIS A 66 1.15 -13.84 4.38
N TRP A 67 2.43 -13.69 4.03
CA TRP A 67 3.23 -14.73 3.39
C TRP A 67 4.34 -15.29 4.26
N SER A 68 4.70 -14.57 5.33
CA SER A 68 5.78 -14.98 6.24
C SER A 68 5.67 -14.23 7.56
N GLY A 69 6.34 -14.72 8.59
CA GLY A 69 6.46 -14.00 9.87
C GLY A 69 5.27 -14.17 10.80
N GLY A 70 4.52 -15.28 10.71
CA GLY A 70 3.41 -15.58 11.61
C GLY A 70 2.25 -16.28 10.94
N THR A 71 1.16 -16.42 11.68
CA THR A 71 -0.07 -17.03 11.17
C THR A 71 -0.96 -15.98 10.49
N PHE A 72 -1.90 -16.45 9.68
CA PHE A 72 -2.91 -15.60 9.06
C PHE A 72 -3.75 -14.87 10.12
N GLN A 73 -4.05 -15.54 11.23
CA GLN A 73 -4.80 -14.95 12.33
C GLN A 73 -4.03 -13.83 13.01
N GLN A 74 -2.73 -14.00 13.23
CA GLN A 74 -1.88 -12.95 13.80
C GLN A 74 -1.80 -11.74 12.87
N ALA A 75 -1.64 -11.98 11.58
CA ALA A 75 -1.62 -10.90 10.59
C ALA A 75 -2.95 -10.14 10.57
N ALA A 76 -4.07 -10.85 10.55
CA ALA A 76 -5.41 -10.26 10.53
C ALA A 76 -5.75 -9.48 11.80
N ALA A 77 -5.16 -9.86 12.94
CA ALA A 77 -5.41 -9.21 14.23
C ALA A 77 -4.56 -7.95 14.46
N ALA A 78 -3.57 -7.68 13.63
CA ALA A 78 -2.73 -6.48 13.77
C ALA A 78 -3.58 -5.21 13.61
N PRO A 79 -3.43 -4.19 14.47
CA PRO A 79 -4.20 -2.96 14.33
C PRO A 79 -3.83 -2.14 13.10
N ILE A 80 -2.61 -2.27 12.59
CA ILE A 80 -2.12 -1.48 11.47
C ILE A 80 -1.84 -2.36 10.27
N TYR A 81 -2.32 -1.95 9.10
CA TYR A 81 -2.03 -2.61 7.83
C TYR A 81 -1.31 -1.67 6.88
N LEU A 82 -0.20 -2.14 6.31
CA LEU A 82 0.57 -1.42 5.30
C LEU A 82 0.40 -2.08 3.95
N THR A 83 0.10 -1.30 2.93
CA THR A 83 -0.07 -1.79 1.57
C THR A 83 0.28 -0.72 0.54
N SER A 84 0.16 -1.07 -0.71
CA SER A 84 0.18 -0.15 -1.83
C SER A 84 -1.04 -0.41 -2.70
N VAL A 85 -1.07 0.15 -3.89
CA VAL A 85 -2.15 -0.08 -4.86
C VAL A 85 -1.55 -0.46 -6.21
N ASN A 86 -2.35 -1.08 -7.07
CA ASN A 86 -1.93 -1.34 -8.45
C ASN A 86 -1.97 -0.06 -9.29
N ALA A 87 -2.92 0.81 -9.02
CA ALA A 87 -3.01 2.13 -9.63
C ALA A 87 -3.82 3.08 -8.77
N LEU A 88 -3.56 4.37 -8.92
CA LEU A 88 -4.26 5.45 -8.24
C LEU A 88 -4.63 6.50 -9.27
N ALA A 89 -5.91 6.81 -9.40
CA ALA A 89 -6.38 7.86 -10.30
C ALA A 89 -6.31 9.23 -9.63
N GLU A 90 -5.99 10.28 -10.37
CA GLU A 90 -6.02 11.65 -9.85
C GLU A 90 -7.42 12.04 -9.35
N THR A 91 -8.45 11.40 -9.87
CA THR A 91 -9.83 11.56 -9.39
C THR A 91 -10.11 10.89 -8.05
N GLY A 92 -9.17 10.11 -7.52
CA GLY A 92 -9.21 9.56 -6.15
C GLY A 92 -9.53 8.08 -6.04
N GLU A 93 -9.74 7.35 -7.14
CA GLU A 93 -10.00 5.92 -7.10
C GLU A 93 -8.70 5.14 -6.90
N LEU A 94 -8.69 4.24 -5.91
CA LEU A 94 -7.62 3.27 -5.68
C LEU A 94 -8.02 1.97 -6.35
N VAL A 95 -7.18 1.46 -7.26
CA VAL A 95 -7.49 0.25 -8.03
C VAL A 95 -6.54 -0.87 -7.61
N ASN A 96 -7.13 -1.99 -7.20
CA ASN A 96 -6.40 -3.19 -6.78
C ASN A 96 -6.96 -4.43 -7.47
N ILE A 97 -6.06 -5.32 -7.88
CA ILE A 97 -6.39 -6.64 -8.41
C ILE A 97 -5.56 -7.66 -7.64
N ASP A 98 -6.22 -8.55 -6.92
CA ASP A 98 -5.57 -9.57 -6.09
C ASP A 98 -5.77 -10.98 -6.64
N GLY A 99 -4.73 -11.82 -6.52
CA GLY A 99 -4.83 -13.23 -6.86
C GLY A 99 -5.65 -14.03 -5.84
N THR A 100 -5.51 -13.71 -4.55
CA THR A 100 -6.20 -14.42 -3.45
C THR A 100 -7.18 -13.55 -2.68
N GLY A 101 -7.22 -12.25 -2.95
CA GLY A 101 -8.11 -11.31 -2.28
C GLY A 101 -7.68 -10.86 -0.89
N ASN A 102 -6.53 -11.32 -0.40
CA ASN A 102 -6.07 -11.03 0.95
C ASN A 102 -5.77 -9.54 1.19
N ARG A 103 -5.12 -8.88 0.23
CA ARG A 103 -4.80 -7.46 0.35
C ARG A 103 -6.05 -6.60 0.31
N VAL A 104 -6.93 -6.83 -0.65
CA VAL A 104 -8.19 -6.07 -0.78
C VAL A 104 -9.03 -6.27 0.48
N ALA A 105 -9.15 -7.50 0.98
CA ALA A 105 -9.89 -7.78 2.21
C ALA A 105 -9.34 -6.97 3.40
N SER A 106 -8.03 -6.92 3.57
CA SER A 106 -7.39 -6.15 4.66
C SER A 106 -7.60 -4.65 4.55
N THR A 107 -7.75 -4.11 3.34
CA THR A 107 -8.04 -2.67 3.18
C THR A 107 -9.47 -2.31 3.55
N LEU A 108 -10.37 -3.30 3.61
CA LEU A 108 -11.80 -3.06 3.84
C LEU A 108 -12.24 -3.39 5.26
N PHE A 109 -11.58 -4.31 5.93
CA PHE A 109 -12.08 -4.81 7.22
C PHE A 109 -10.99 -5.42 8.07
N GLY A 110 -11.07 -5.20 9.37
CA GLY A 110 -10.30 -5.92 10.38
C GLY A 110 -9.15 -5.13 11.00
N HIS A 111 -8.63 -4.11 10.34
CA HIS A 111 -7.55 -3.29 10.87
C HIS A 111 -8.08 -1.92 11.32
N GLU A 112 -7.47 -1.36 12.35
CA GLU A 112 -7.84 -0.03 12.86
C GLU A 112 -7.36 1.08 11.95
N GLU A 113 -6.16 0.92 11.39
CA GLU A 113 -5.55 1.88 10.46
C GLU A 113 -4.98 1.16 9.25
N VAL A 114 -5.19 1.73 8.08
CA VAL A 114 -4.64 1.24 6.82
C VAL A 114 -3.82 2.36 6.17
N TYR A 115 -2.57 2.05 5.85
CA TYR A 115 -1.66 2.97 5.16
C TYR A 115 -1.43 2.49 3.74
N PHE A 116 -1.79 3.32 2.77
CA PHE A 116 -1.47 3.08 1.36
C PHE A 116 -0.22 3.88 1.02
N ILE A 117 0.85 3.18 0.70
CA ILE A 117 2.12 3.79 0.28
C ILE A 117 2.22 3.64 -1.23
N VAL A 118 2.16 4.77 -1.94
CA VAL A 118 2.00 4.78 -3.40
C VAL A 118 3.11 5.57 -4.05
N GLY A 119 3.84 4.94 -4.96
CA GLY A 119 4.81 5.63 -5.80
C GLY A 119 4.13 6.43 -6.91
N ALA A 120 4.73 7.54 -7.30
CA ALA A 120 4.20 8.42 -8.35
C ALA A 120 3.98 7.69 -9.69
N ASN A 121 4.75 6.64 -9.95
CA ASN A 121 4.62 5.83 -11.16
C ASN A 121 3.29 5.08 -11.27
N LYS A 122 2.54 4.99 -10.18
CA LYS A 122 1.22 4.32 -10.15
C LYS A 122 0.05 5.28 -10.32
N ILE A 123 0.32 6.57 -10.39
CA ILE A 123 -0.72 7.60 -10.52
C ILE A 123 -1.09 7.77 -11.99
N ALA A 124 -2.39 7.68 -12.28
CA ALA A 124 -2.97 7.85 -13.61
C ALA A 124 -3.89 9.07 -13.63
N PRO A 125 -4.08 9.73 -14.78
CA PRO A 125 -4.88 10.96 -14.84
C PRO A 125 -6.36 10.76 -14.55
N ASP A 126 -6.90 9.57 -14.82
CA ASP A 126 -8.30 9.25 -14.63
C ASP A 126 -8.52 7.78 -14.24
N TYR A 127 -9.77 7.44 -13.95
CA TYR A 127 -10.13 6.08 -13.54
C TYR A 127 -9.88 5.04 -14.64
N ASP A 128 -10.23 5.34 -15.88
CA ASP A 128 -10.05 4.40 -16.99
C ASP A 128 -8.58 4.08 -17.22
N SER A 129 -7.70 5.08 -17.15
CA SER A 129 -6.26 4.90 -17.25
C SER A 129 -5.69 4.12 -16.07
N ALA A 130 -6.19 4.36 -14.86
CA ALA A 130 -5.80 3.62 -13.67
C ALA A 130 -6.21 2.14 -13.78
N LEU A 131 -7.40 1.87 -14.22
CA LEU A 131 -7.89 0.52 -14.43
C LEU A 131 -7.08 -0.22 -15.50
N TRP A 132 -6.76 0.47 -16.61
CA TRP A 132 -5.91 -0.08 -17.66
C TRP A 132 -4.53 -0.46 -17.12
N ARG A 133 -3.92 0.44 -16.32
CA ARG A 133 -2.62 0.19 -15.71
C ARG A 133 -2.66 -1.03 -14.78
N ALA A 134 -3.69 -1.13 -13.95
CA ALA A 134 -3.85 -2.27 -13.04
C ALA A 134 -3.94 -3.59 -13.79
N ARG A 135 -4.72 -3.62 -14.86
CA ARG A 135 -4.93 -4.82 -15.68
C ARG A 135 -3.75 -5.20 -16.55
N ASN A 136 -3.05 -4.21 -17.12
CA ASN A 136 -2.09 -4.45 -18.20
C ASN A 136 -0.63 -4.30 -17.78
N ILE A 137 -0.35 -3.62 -16.67
CA ILE A 137 1.01 -3.40 -16.17
C ILE A 137 1.20 -4.07 -14.80
N ALA A 138 0.45 -3.66 -13.81
CA ALA A 138 0.67 -4.11 -12.43
C ALA A 138 0.31 -5.58 -12.24
N SER A 139 -0.84 -6.01 -12.69
CA SER A 139 -1.32 -7.38 -12.53
C SER A 139 -0.44 -8.41 -13.23
N PRO A 140 -0.06 -8.23 -14.52
CA PRO A 140 0.88 -9.15 -15.19
C PRO A 140 2.26 -9.21 -14.52
N ARG A 141 2.79 -8.08 -14.04
CA ARG A 141 4.07 -8.06 -13.31
C ARG A 141 3.98 -8.87 -12.02
N ASN A 142 2.91 -8.72 -11.28
CA ASN A 142 2.68 -9.45 -10.04
C ASN A 142 2.50 -10.96 -10.31
N ALA A 143 1.75 -11.32 -11.32
CA ALA A 143 1.56 -12.71 -11.71
C ALA A 143 2.89 -13.38 -12.08
N ARG A 144 3.75 -12.70 -12.84
CA ARG A 144 5.09 -13.21 -13.19
C ARG A 144 5.96 -13.39 -11.94
N ARG A 145 5.94 -12.42 -11.02
CA ARG A 145 6.69 -12.50 -9.75
C ARG A 145 6.25 -13.70 -8.90
N LEU A 146 4.96 -14.00 -8.91
CA LEU A 146 4.39 -15.12 -8.15
C LEU A 146 4.36 -16.44 -8.94
N HIS A 147 4.91 -16.47 -10.16
CA HIS A 147 4.95 -17.64 -11.04
C HIS A 147 3.54 -18.18 -11.40
N LYS A 148 2.61 -17.27 -11.71
CA LYS A 148 1.23 -17.62 -12.08
C LYS A 148 0.89 -17.20 -13.50
#